data_0d3dcd8040dee056a744522c3de494f8
#
_entry.id   0d3dcd8040dee056a744522c3de494f8
#
_cell.length_a   1.000
_cell.length_b   1.000
_cell.length_c   1.000
_cell.angle_alpha   90.00
_cell.angle_beta   90.00
_cell.angle_gamma   90.00
#
_symmetry.space_group_name_H-M   'P 1'
#
loop_
_entity.id
_entity.type
_entity.pdbx_description
1 polymer ?
#
loop_
_entity_poly.entity_id
_entity_poly.type
_entity_poly.pdbx_seq_one_letter_code
_entity_poly.pdbx_strand_id
1 'polypeptide(L)'
;MEPVKQVIKLTPFLILCIQIAYCWYDLLTVEDSFITIKYYLALSLLIINIGIYFWKFEKGLIITGIILLLSTFSLIYITFEVATNSFYIQFGSLKISTPDIHGFSLLVLIGYCIVNYDIIKMFRAKLALILKKL
;
A
#
# COMPACT_ATOMS: atom_id res chain seq x y z
N MET A 1 4.12 14.39 19.95
CA MET A 1 4.54 14.61 18.54
C MET A 1 3.93 15.92 18.06
N GLU A 2 4.71 16.76 17.41
CA GLU A 2 4.20 18.02 16.88
C GLU A 2 3.12 17.77 15.82
N PRO A 3 2.02 18.55 15.78
CA PRO A 3 0.90 18.31 14.86
C PRO A 3 1.33 18.35 13.40
N VAL A 4 2.29 19.20 13.02
CA VAL A 4 2.82 19.29 11.66
C VAL A 4 3.49 17.99 11.23
N LYS A 5 4.26 17.35 12.10
CA LYS A 5 4.90 16.05 11.82
C LYS A 5 3.87 14.93 11.64
N GLN A 6 2.79 14.96 12.41
CA GLN A 6 1.69 13.99 12.24
C GLN A 6 1.01 14.13 10.88
N VAL A 7 0.74 15.35 10.44
CA VAL A 7 0.15 15.63 9.12
C VAL A 7 1.06 15.14 7.99
N ILE A 8 2.35 15.42 8.08
CA ILE A 8 3.33 14.95 7.08
C ILE A 8 3.35 13.42 7.01
N LYS A 9 3.38 12.74 8.16
CA LYS A 9 3.36 11.27 8.22
C LYS A 9 2.05 10.67 7.69
N LEU A 10 0.95 11.39 7.81
CA LEU A 10 -0.36 10.98 7.33
C LEU A 10 -0.55 11.19 5.81
N THR A 11 0.29 11.98 5.16
CA THR A 11 0.16 12.33 3.74
C THR A 11 0.02 11.10 2.82
N PRO A 12 0.82 10.03 2.93
CA PRO A 12 0.64 8.83 2.10
C PRO A 12 -0.73 8.16 2.29
N PHE A 13 -1.24 8.15 3.51
CA PHE A 13 -2.57 7.63 3.81
C PHE A 13 -3.68 8.48 3.16
N LEU A 14 -3.56 9.81 3.19
CA LEU A 14 -4.52 10.71 2.52
C LEU A 14 -4.51 10.50 1.00
N ILE A 15 -3.34 10.34 0.40
CA ILE A 15 -3.21 10.00 -1.03
C ILE A 15 -3.91 8.67 -1.34
N LEU A 16 -3.71 7.67 -0.50
CA LEU A 16 -4.35 6.36 -0.63
C LEU A 16 -5.88 6.47 -0.53
N CYS A 17 -6.41 7.24 0.41
CA CYS A 17 -7.84 7.48 0.56
C CYS A 17 -8.45 8.15 -0.68
N ILE A 18 -7.82 9.20 -1.18
CA ILE A 18 -8.27 9.92 -2.37
C ILE A 18 -8.25 8.98 -3.58
N GLN A 19 -7.19 8.21 -3.74
CA GLN A 19 -7.03 7.30 -4.87
C GLN A 19 -8.08 6.18 -4.86
N ILE A 20 -8.36 5.58 -3.72
CA ILE A 20 -9.40 4.56 -3.58
C ILE A 20 -10.79 5.16 -3.82
N ALA A 21 -11.06 6.37 -3.34
CA ALA A 21 -12.32 7.07 -3.61
C ALA A 21 -12.52 7.32 -5.11
N TYR A 22 -11.50 7.79 -5.81
CA TYR A 22 -11.53 7.95 -7.27
C TYR A 22 -11.73 6.63 -7.99
N CYS A 23 -11.02 5.59 -7.57
CA CYS A 23 -11.15 4.26 -8.14
C CYS A 23 -12.60 3.74 -8.07
N TRP A 24 -13.24 3.85 -6.92
CA TRP A 24 -14.63 3.45 -6.75
C TRP A 24 -15.62 4.33 -7.51
N TYR A 25 -15.35 5.64 -7.59
CA TYR A 25 -16.14 6.52 -8.42
C TYR A 25 -16.13 6.08 -9.89
N ASP A 26 -14.94 5.81 -10.44
CA ASP A 26 -14.78 5.33 -11.81
C ASP A 26 -15.44 3.95 -12.02
N LEU A 27 -15.29 3.02 -11.07
CA LEU A 27 -15.92 1.70 -11.13
C LEU A 27 -17.46 1.76 -11.16
N LEU A 28 -18.06 2.72 -10.48
CA LEU A 28 -19.51 2.88 -10.40
C LEU A 28 -20.10 3.67 -11.58
N THR A 29 -19.30 4.52 -12.22
CA THR A 29 -19.76 5.41 -13.30
C THR A 29 -19.46 4.87 -14.70
N VAL A 30 -18.43 4.06 -14.89
CA VAL A 30 -18.07 3.45 -16.18
C VAL A 30 -18.97 2.25 -16.44
N GLU A 31 -19.66 2.26 -17.57
CA GLU A 31 -20.41 1.12 -18.08
C GLU A 31 -19.42 -0.01 -18.43
N ASP A 32 -19.80 -1.27 -18.17
CA ASP A 32 -19.00 -2.46 -18.42
C ASP A 32 -17.71 -2.60 -17.58
N SER A 33 -17.61 -1.89 -16.43
CA SER A 33 -16.51 -2.09 -15.50
C SER A 33 -16.60 -3.45 -14.79
N PHE A 34 -15.47 -4.16 -14.76
CA PHE A 34 -15.36 -5.41 -14.01
C PHE A 34 -14.84 -5.16 -12.60
N ILE A 35 -15.70 -5.38 -11.59
CA ILE A 35 -15.33 -5.25 -10.20
C ILE A 35 -14.79 -6.61 -9.72
N THR A 36 -13.48 -6.67 -9.48
CA THR A 36 -12.83 -7.87 -8.93
C THR A 36 -12.76 -7.82 -7.41
N ILE A 37 -12.52 -8.97 -6.77
CA ILE A 37 -12.35 -9.07 -5.32
C ILE A 37 -11.21 -8.18 -4.80
N LYS A 38 -10.20 -7.90 -5.61
CA LYS A 38 -9.06 -7.04 -5.25
C LYS A 38 -9.46 -5.60 -4.92
N TYR A 39 -10.49 -5.07 -5.57
CA TYR A 39 -11.06 -3.75 -5.24
C TYR A 39 -11.77 -3.75 -3.88
N TYR A 40 -12.54 -4.79 -3.59
CA TYR A 40 -13.20 -4.95 -2.30
C TYR A 40 -12.21 -5.13 -1.16
N LEU A 41 -11.13 -5.90 -1.39
CA LEU A 41 -10.07 -6.07 -0.41
C LEU A 41 -9.37 -4.74 -0.09
N ALA A 42 -9.09 -3.92 -1.11
CA ALA A 42 -8.49 -2.61 -0.91
C ALA A 42 -9.40 -1.70 -0.06
N LEU A 43 -10.69 -1.65 -0.38
CA LEU A 43 -11.67 -0.85 0.36
C LEU A 43 -11.82 -1.33 1.81
N SER A 44 -11.91 -2.64 2.03
CA SER A 44 -12.03 -3.24 3.36
C SER A 44 -10.82 -2.94 4.23
N LEU A 45 -9.62 -3.08 3.68
CA LEU A 45 -8.37 -2.75 4.37
C LEU A 45 -8.28 -1.26 4.71
N LEU A 46 -8.75 -0.39 3.82
CA LEU A 46 -8.81 1.05 4.09
C LEU A 46 -9.73 1.36 5.27
N ILE A 47 -10.94 0.80 5.30
CA ILE A 47 -11.91 1.02 6.38
C ILE A 47 -11.35 0.53 7.72
N ILE A 48 -10.75 -0.66 7.74
CA ILE A 48 -10.09 -1.22 8.94
C ILE A 48 -8.96 -0.28 9.40
N ASN A 49 -8.17 0.22 8.47
CA ASN A 49 -7.06 1.12 8.79
C ASN A 49 -7.53 2.46 9.38
N ILE A 50 -8.62 3.02 8.85
CA ILE A 50 -9.26 4.22 9.44
C ILE A 50 -9.62 3.97 10.91
N GLY A 51 -10.26 2.85 11.22
CA GLY A 51 -10.59 2.46 12.60
C GLY A 51 -9.34 2.35 13.48
N ILE A 52 -8.27 1.80 12.97
CA ILE A 52 -7.01 1.65 13.70
C ILE A 52 -6.32 2.99 13.96
N TYR A 53 -6.40 3.96 13.04
CA TYR A 53 -5.89 5.31 13.26
C TYR A 53 -6.56 6.01 14.46
N PHE A 54 -7.88 5.80 14.65
CA PHE A 54 -8.59 6.31 15.81
C PHE A 54 -8.16 5.64 17.11
N TRP A 55 -7.70 4.39 17.04
CA TRP A 55 -7.25 3.68 18.24
C TRP A 55 -5.77 3.93 18.55
N LYS A 56 -4.88 3.74 17.56
CA LYS A 56 -3.43 3.97 17.69
C LYS A 56 -2.83 4.48 16.38
N PHE A 57 -2.43 5.73 16.34
CA PHE A 57 -1.87 6.39 15.17
C PHE A 57 -0.67 5.65 14.55
N GLU A 58 0.29 5.22 15.38
CA GLU A 58 1.49 4.50 14.89
C GLU A 58 1.14 3.17 14.22
N LYS A 59 0.16 2.44 14.74
CA LYS A 59 -0.31 1.19 14.11
C LYS A 59 -1.00 1.44 12.77
N GLY A 60 -1.78 2.51 12.68
CA GLY A 60 -2.38 2.95 11.43
C GLY A 60 -1.34 3.26 10.36
N LEU A 61 -0.24 3.92 10.73
CA LEU A 61 0.88 4.18 9.81
C LEU A 61 1.53 2.89 9.31
N ILE A 62 1.75 1.90 10.18
CA ILE A 62 2.32 0.60 9.78
C ILE A 62 1.40 -0.13 8.79
N ILE A 63 0.10 -0.15 9.07
CA ILE A 63 -0.88 -0.80 8.19
C ILE A 63 -0.98 -0.08 6.84
N THR A 64 -0.88 1.25 6.80
CA THR A 64 -0.78 2.00 5.55
C THR A 64 0.39 1.52 4.71
N GLY A 65 1.56 1.31 5.30
CA GLY A 65 2.72 0.74 4.62
C GLY A 65 2.45 -0.66 4.05
N ILE A 66 1.76 -1.51 4.80
CA ILE A 66 1.37 -2.85 4.35
C ILE A 66 0.39 -2.78 3.17
N ILE A 67 -0.62 -1.91 3.23
CA ILE A 67 -1.57 -1.71 2.13
C ILE A 67 -0.85 -1.24 0.86
N LEU A 68 0.05 -0.28 0.97
CA LEU A 68 0.85 0.21 -0.16
C LEU A 68 1.74 -0.89 -0.75
N LEU A 69 2.31 -1.73 0.08
CA LEU A 69 3.14 -2.85 -0.33
C LEU A 69 2.30 -3.90 -1.09
N LEU A 70 1.13 -4.26 -0.58
CA LEU A 70 0.20 -5.16 -1.26
C LEU A 70 -0.26 -4.60 -2.61
N SER A 71 -0.55 -3.30 -2.68
CA SER A 71 -0.92 -2.64 -3.92
C SER A 71 0.23 -2.58 -4.93
N THR A 72 1.46 -2.37 -4.47
CA THR A 72 2.65 -2.37 -5.32
C THR A 72 2.84 -3.71 -6.04
N PHE A 73 2.58 -4.82 -5.36
CA PHE A 73 2.63 -6.16 -5.94
C PHE A 73 1.32 -6.61 -6.62
N SER A 74 0.39 -5.69 -6.85
CA SER A 74 -0.90 -5.96 -7.51
C SER A 74 -1.76 -7.03 -6.83
N LEU A 75 -1.58 -7.23 -5.53
CA LEU A 75 -2.43 -8.10 -4.71
C LEU A 75 -3.77 -7.47 -4.39
N ILE A 76 -3.81 -6.14 -4.34
CA ILE A 76 -5.01 -5.32 -4.24
C ILE A 76 -4.96 -4.20 -5.28
N TYR A 77 -6.10 -3.68 -5.69
CA TYR A 77 -6.20 -2.60 -6.67
C TYR A 77 -6.72 -1.32 -6.02
N ILE A 78 -5.94 -0.24 -6.13
CA ILE A 78 -6.31 1.11 -5.66
C ILE A 78 -6.58 2.07 -6.82
N THR A 79 -6.37 1.66 -8.06
CA THR A 79 -6.63 2.45 -9.27
C THR A 79 -7.55 1.69 -10.20
N PHE A 80 -8.38 2.42 -10.95
CA PHE A 80 -9.29 1.84 -11.94
C PHE A 80 -8.54 1.19 -13.09
N GLU A 81 -7.55 1.89 -13.64
CA GLU A 81 -6.64 1.34 -14.65
C GLU A 81 -5.36 0.86 -13.99
N VAL A 82 -5.11 -0.44 -14.06
CA VAL A 82 -3.92 -1.05 -13.46
C VAL A 82 -2.82 -1.12 -14.50
N ALA A 83 -1.91 -0.14 -14.47
CA ALA A 83 -0.66 -0.21 -15.23
C ALA A 83 0.39 -0.99 -14.42
N THR A 84 0.70 -2.19 -14.85
CA THR A 84 1.70 -3.04 -14.22
C THR A 84 2.88 -3.28 -15.15
N ASN A 85 4.07 -3.36 -14.56
CA ASN A 85 5.29 -3.71 -15.25
C ASN A 85 5.85 -5.01 -14.66
N SER A 86 6.04 -6.00 -15.53
CA SER A 86 6.72 -7.25 -15.18
C SER A 86 8.05 -7.33 -15.90
N PHE A 87 9.07 -7.79 -15.21
CA PHE A 87 10.38 -8.04 -15.76
C PHE A 87 10.65 -9.54 -15.77
N TYR A 88 11.28 -10.05 -16.82
CA TYR A 88 11.72 -11.43 -16.85
C TYR A 88 13.20 -11.53 -17.22
N ILE A 89 13.87 -12.48 -16.64
CA ILE A 89 15.23 -12.86 -16.98
C ILE A 89 15.19 -14.27 -17.52
N GLN A 90 15.73 -14.47 -18.71
CA GLN A 90 15.77 -15.79 -19.35
C GLN A 90 17.21 -16.29 -19.41
N PHE A 91 17.43 -17.45 -18.83
CA PHE A 91 18.68 -18.20 -18.94
C PHE A 91 18.40 -19.56 -19.63
N GLY A 92 18.69 -19.66 -20.91
CA GLY A 92 18.39 -20.86 -21.67
C GLY A 92 16.89 -21.18 -21.67
N SER A 93 16.50 -22.32 -21.12
CA SER A 93 15.09 -22.75 -20.97
C SER A 93 14.40 -22.23 -19.69
N LEU A 94 15.18 -21.66 -18.74
CA LEU A 94 14.65 -21.12 -17.50
C LEU A 94 14.22 -19.67 -17.69
N LYS A 95 12.95 -19.40 -17.40
CA LYS A 95 12.34 -18.07 -17.43
C LYS A 95 11.89 -17.69 -16.02
N ILE A 96 12.57 -16.73 -15.41
CA ILE A 96 12.22 -16.20 -14.10
C ILE A 96 11.56 -14.83 -14.32
N SER A 97 10.29 -14.72 -13.95
CA SER A 97 9.55 -13.47 -14.01
C SER A 97 9.39 -12.85 -12.62
N THR A 98 9.47 -11.52 -12.55
CA THR A 98 9.07 -10.78 -11.35
C THR A 98 7.55 -10.69 -11.27
N PRO A 99 6.96 -10.56 -10.06
CA PRO A 99 5.54 -10.21 -9.94
C PRO A 99 5.24 -8.87 -10.59
N ASP A 100 3.99 -8.69 -11.02
CA ASP A 100 3.53 -7.43 -11.61
C ASP A 100 3.65 -6.29 -10.59
N ILE A 101 4.29 -5.20 -10.99
CA ILE A 101 4.54 -4.05 -10.13
C ILE A 101 3.68 -2.88 -10.60
N HIS A 102 2.87 -2.34 -9.69
CA HIS A 102 2.05 -1.15 -9.93
C HIS A 102 2.86 0.12 -9.65
N GLY A 103 3.18 0.89 -10.71
CA GLY A 103 4.10 2.03 -10.64
C GLY A 103 3.63 3.16 -9.71
N PHE A 104 2.34 3.52 -9.73
CA PHE A 104 1.80 4.56 -8.85
C PHE A 104 1.93 4.17 -7.38
N SER A 105 1.55 2.94 -7.03
CA SER A 105 1.67 2.44 -5.65
C SER A 105 3.12 2.40 -5.20
N LEU A 106 4.05 2.06 -6.08
CA LEU A 106 5.48 2.08 -5.79
C LEU A 106 5.98 3.48 -5.45
N LEU A 107 5.57 4.51 -6.21
CA LEU A 107 5.94 5.90 -5.93
C LEU A 107 5.42 6.36 -4.57
N VAL A 108 4.16 6.05 -4.25
CA VAL A 108 3.57 6.39 -2.96
C VAL A 108 4.25 5.62 -1.82
N LEU A 109 4.62 4.37 -2.05
CA LEU A 109 5.37 3.54 -1.09
C LEU A 109 6.75 4.13 -0.81
N ILE A 110 7.47 4.58 -1.82
CA ILE A 110 8.78 5.26 -1.65
C ILE A 110 8.59 6.53 -0.82
N GLY A 111 7.62 7.36 -1.15
CA GLY A 111 7.29 8.56 -0.37
C GLY A 111 6.93 8.21 1.09
N TYR A 112 6.17 7.17 1.31
CA TYR A 112 5.85 6.66 2.64
C TYR A 112 7.11 6.26 3.42
N CYS A 113 8.02 5.53 2.80
CA CYS A 113 9.28 5.10 3.42
C CYS A 113 10.15 6.29 3.83
N ILE A 114 10.20 7.34 3.01
CA ILE A 114 10.97 8.56 3.31
C ILE A 114 10.36 9.29 4.52
N VAL A 115 9.05 9.51 4.49
CA VAL A 115 8.34 10.28 5.53
C VAL A 115 8.25 9.54 6.86
N ASN A 116 8.11 8.22 6.84
CA ASN A 116 7.92 7.38 8.02
C ASN A 116 9.14 6.50 8.34
N TYR A 117 10.33 6.93 7.96
CA TYR A 117 11.56 6.17 8.16
C TYR A 117 11.82 5.79 9.62
N ASP A 118 11.52 6.68 10.56
CA ASP A 118 11.65 6.45 11.99
C ASP A 118 10.74 5.31 12.51
N ILE A 119 9.50 5.24 12.01
CA ILE A 119 8.54 4.17 12.35
C ILE A 119 9.00 2.83 11.76
N ILE A 120 9.48 2.83 10.53
CA ILE A 120 10.02 1.63 9.88
C ILE A 120 11.23 1.10 10.64
N LYS A 121 12.14 1.99 11.06
CA LYS A 121 13.31 1.63 11.86
C LYS A 121 12.91 1.00 13.20
N MET A 122 11.92 1.59 13.88
CA MET A 122 11.40 1.08 15.16
C MET A 122 10.74 -0.29 14.98
N PHE A 123 9.93 -0.47 13.95
CA PHE A 123 9.27 -1.75 13.62
C PHE A 123 10.28 -2.83 13.31
N ARG A 124 11.30 -2.51 12.50
CA ARG A 124 12.40 -3.43 12.16
C ARG A 124 13.18 -3.87 13.41
N ALA A 125 13.45 -2.95 14.34
CA ALA A 125 14.11 -3.27 15.59
C ALA A 125 13.27 -4.22 16.45
N LYS A 126 11.97 -4.00 16.57
CA LYS A 126 11.04 -4.89 17.29
C LYS A 126 10.98 -6.28 16.66
N LEU A 127 10.91 -6.34 15.33
CA LEU A 127 10.88 -7.61 14.61
C LEU A 127 12.18 -8.42 14.82
N ALA A 128 13.34 -7.75 14.77
CA ALA A 128 14.62 -8.38 15.03
C ALA A 128 14.72 -8.96 16.45
N LEU A 129 14.16 -8.26 17.46
CA LEU A 129 14.09 -8.76 18.84
C LEU A 129 13.19 -10.00 18.96
N ILE A 130 12.08 -10.06 18.26
CA ILE A 130 11.17 -11.21 18.25
C ILE A 130 11.87 -12.40 17.60
N LEU A 131 12.50 -12.21 16.44
CA LEU A 131 13.22 -13.27 15.72
C LEU A 131 14.40 -13.82 16.52
N LYS A 132 15.05 -12.99 17.34
CA LYS A 132 16.15 -13.40 18.21
C LYS A 132 15.70 -14.26 19.40
N LYS A 133 14.41 -14.18 19.76
CA LYS A 133 13.80 -14.98 20.84
C LYS A 133 13.22 -16.32 20.35
N LEU A 134 13.10 -16.48 19.05
CA LEU A 134 12.68 -17.74 18.41
C LEU A 134 13.87 -18.65 18.16
#